data_8ce84927a6b64b9217f0683c3fee43ed
#
_entry.id   8ce84927a6b64b9217f0683c3fee43ed
#
_cell.length_a   1.000
_cell.length_b   1.000
_cell.length_c   1.000
_cell.angle_alpha   90.00
_cell.angle_beta   90.00
_cell.angle_gamma   90.00
#
_symmetry.space_group_name_H-M   'P 1'
#
loop_
_entity.id
_entity.type
_entity.pdbx_description
1 polymer ?
#
loop_
_entity_poly.entity_id
_entity_poly.type
_entity_poly.pdbx_seq_one_letter_code
_entity_poly.pdbx_strand_id
1 'polypeptide(L)'
;ATYANILEDRFRKSGIMHLMAVSGGHFVLLAGLVRRLGRWLLMDRRLTAVMIASMYVLLAAAMFPGDSVTRALIMGMMGAASHAMGRRSQALSALCWTVVGVLVVSPGMSTSYGFALSSAAVLGIVLFAGRLSRVLGHVLPHSLAEMMAMTIAAQLFTLPIQVLMEPELPLLSVPANLLVAPFVGLSTITGLMSLALAWCMPWLAGVFAWVSSWGTLVMERVAMWLGSNEMATLPWKDGVVGAALILLAELGIGALSVLVTRQVKRVRQPEAGLPGMRFGSVWRVRLTLWIEESRRLLSGDSS
;
A
#
# COMPACT_ATOMS: atom_id res chain seq x y z
N ALA A 1 -18.45 -29.23 4.29
CA ALA A 1 -17.30 -28.32 4.38
C ALA A 1 -17.14 -27.92 5.83
N THR A 2 -15.92 -27.96 6.36
CA THR A 2 -15.61 -27.43 7.69
C THR A 2 -15.71 -25.90 7.69
N TYR A 3 -16.02 -25.30 8.83
CA TYR A 3 -16.08 -23.83 8.97
C TYR A 3 -14.80 -23.15 8.43
N ALA A 4 -13.63 -23.74 8.68
CA ALA A 4 -12.36 -23.25 8.18
C ALA A 4 -12.32 -23.14 6.64
N ASN A 5 -12.81 -24.13 5.92
CA ASN A 5 -12.83 -24.13 4.45
C ASN A 5 -13.80 -23.07 3.89
N ILE A 6 -14.93 -22.85 4.59
CA ILE A 6 -15.88 -21.79 4.20
C ILE A 6 -15.24 -20.43 4.42
N LEU A 7 -14.56 -20.24 5.55
CA LEU A 7 -13.90 -19.00 5.89
C LEU A 7 -12.79 -18.67 4.87
N GLU A 8 -11.95 -19.66 4.55
CA GLU A 8 -10.89 -19.52 3.56
C GLU A 8 -11.45 -19.13 2.18
N ASP A 9 -12.51 -19.78 1.71
CA ASP A 9 -13.19 -19.43 0.45
C ASP A 9 -13.72 -17.99 0.48
N ARG A 10 -14.30 -17.55 1.59
CA ARG A 10 -14.81 -16.16 1.73
C ARG A 10 -13.70 -15.13 1.75
N PHE A 11 -12.59 -15.38 2.44
CA PHE A 11 -11.42 -14.51 2.41
C PHE A 11 -10.82 -14.42 1.01
N ARG A 12 -10.79 -15.51 0.29
CA ARG A 12 -10.34 -15.58 -1.09
C ARG A 12 -11.22 -14.75 -2.01
N LYS A 13 -12.53 -14.98 -2.01
CA LYS A 13 -13.51 -14.27 -2.86
C LYS A 13 -13.57 -12.78 -2.57
N SER A 14 -13.39 -12.37 -1.32
CA SER A 14 -13.30 -10.96 -0.96
C SER A 14 -11.96 -10.31 -1.30
N GLY A 15 -10.96 -11.08 -1.77
CA GLY A 15 -9.63 -10.56 -2.15
C GLY A 15 -8.73 -10.16 -0.98
N ILE A 16 -9.06 -10.58 0.25
CA ILE A 16 -8.28 -10.32 1.46
C ILE A 16 -7.59 -11.57 2.04
N MET A 17 -7.46 -12.62 1.23
CA MET A 17 -6.80 -13.88 1.59
C MET A 17 -5.39 -13.67 2.17
N HIS A 18 -4.66 -12.69 1.66
CA HIS A 18 -3.31 -12.34 2.12
C HIS A 18 -3.24 -11.87 3.60
N LEU A 19 -4.38 -11.54 4.22
CA LEU A 19 -4.46 -11.17 5.65
C LEU A 19 -4.49 -12.40 6.57
N MET A 20 -4.82 -13.59 6.04
CA MET A 20 -4.76 -14.84 6.82
C MET A 20 -3.31 -15.28 7.10
N ALA A 21 -2.36 -14.76 6.34
CA ALA A 21 -0.94 -15.02 6.53
C ALA A 21 -0.21 -13.77 7.02
N VAL A 22 0.88 -13.97 7.75
CA VAL A 22 1.74 -12.85 8.13
C VAL A 22 2.39 -12.26 6.90
N SER A 23 2.15 -10.98 6.66
CA SER A 23 2.63 -10.24 5.49
C SER A 23 3.74 -9.26 5.86
N GLY A 24 4.41 -8.72 4.82
CA GLY A 24 5.38 -7.64 4.99
C GLY A 24 4.83 -6.40 5.71
N GLY A 25 3.51 -6.18 5.66
CA GLY A 25 2.83 -5.11 6.37
C GLY A 25 3.02 -5.17 7.89
N HIS A 26 2.98 -6.38 8.48
CA HIS A 26 3.20 -6.58 9.92
C HIS A 26 4.61 -6.15 10.33
N PHE A 27 5.62 -6.46 9.51
CA PHE A 27 7.01 -6.02 9.72
C PHE A 27 7.13 -4.49 9.66
N VAL A 28 6.47 -3.84 8.71
CA VAL A 28 6.47 -2.38 8.57
C VAL A 28 5.79 -1.70 9.75
N LEU A 29 4.64 -2.21 10.20
CA LEU A 29 3.91 -1.70 11.36
C LEU A 29 4.77 -1.82 12.63
N LEU A 30 5.39 -2.97 12.84
CA LEU A 30 6.26 -3.23 13.99
C LEU A 30 7.47 -2.28 14.01
N ALA A 31 8.16 -2.13 12.88
CA ALA A 31 9.26 -1.18 12.77
C ALA A 31 8.82 0.27 12.98
N GLY A 32 7.63 0.62 12.50
CA GLY A 32 7.00 1.92 12.71
C GLY A 32 6.78 2.21 14.20
N LEU A 33 6.24 1.23 14.92
CA LEU A 33 6.01 1.30 16.36
C LEU A 33 7.32 1.48 17.13
N VAL A 34 8.31 0.61 16.87
CA VAL A 34 9.63 0.66 17.54
C VAL A 34 10.34 1.98 17.25
N ARG A 35 10.31 2.48 16.01
CA ARG A 35 10.87 3.79 15.66
C ARG A 35 10.16 4.94 16.37
N ARG A 36 8.85 4.86 16.52
CA ARG A 36 8.07 5.90 17.22
C ARG A 36 8.39 5.91 18.71
N LEU A 37 8.45 4.73 19.31
CA LEU A 37 8.82 4.55 20.71
C LEU A 37 10.28 5.00 20.98
N GLY A 38 11.22 4.59 20.11
CA GLY A 38 12.63 5.00 20.22
C GLY A 38 12.83 6.52 20.12
N ARG A 39 12.04 7.20 19.26
CA ARG A 39 12.06 8.67 19.20
C ARG A 39 11.49 9.30 20.47
N TRP A 40 10.41 8.75 21.00
CA TRP A 40 9.79 9.25 22.22
C TRP A 40 10.69 9.08 23.44
N LEU A 41 11.44 7.95 23.50
CA LEU A 41 12.41 7.64 24.55
C LEU A 41 13.81 8.24 24.28
N LEU A 42 13.98 9.04 23.22
CA LEU A 42 15.26 9.64 22.81
C LEU A 42 16.41 8.60 22.66
N MET A 43 16.05 7.38 22.22
CA MET A 43 17.00 6.29 22.05
C MET A 43 17.94 6.53 20.87
N ASP A 44 19.17 6.06 20.99
CA ASP A 44 20.13 6.08 19.88
C ASP A 44 19.61 5.27 18.66
N ARG A 45 19.96 5.73 17.45
CA ARG A 45 19.54 5.10 16.19
C ARG A 45 20.02 3.65 16.08
N ARG A 46 21.22 3.36 16.57
CA ARG A 46 21.77 2.00 16.55
C ARG A 46 20.98 1.07 17.46
N LEU A 47 20.65 1.53 18.67
CA LEU A 47 19.83 0.75 19.60
C LEU A 47 18.43 0.52 19.03
N THR A 48 17.80 1.55 18.46
CA THR A 48 16.50 1.42 17.77
C THR A 48 16.59 0.41 16.61
N ALA A 49 17.66 0.44 15.82
CA ALA A 49 17.86 -0.51 14.72
C ALA A 49 18.04 -1.95 15.21
N VAL A 50 18.79 -2.15 16.29
CA VAL A 50 18.96 -3.47 16.92
C VAL A 50 17.61 -3.99 17.42
N MET A 51 16.81 -3.17 18.08
CA MET A 51 15.47 -3.56 18.52
C MET A 51 14.57 -3.96 17.34
N ILE A 52 14.57 -3.19 16.24
CA ILE A 52 13.83 -3.53 15.03
C ILE A 52 14.29 -4.88 14.48
N ALA A 53 15.60 -5.08 14.36
CA ALA A 53 16.19 -6.31 13.84
C ALA A 53 15.82 -7.51 14.72
N SER A 54 15.95 -7.40 16.04
CA SER A 54 15.60 -8.45 17.00
C SER A 54 14.12 -8.82 16.91
N MET A 55 13.25 -7.82 16.84
CA MET A 55 11.81 -8.04 16.68
C MET A 55 11.47 -8.73 15.35
N TYR A 56 12.17 -8.38 14.28
CA TYR A 56 11.99 -9.03 12.98
C TYR A 56 12.42 -10.51 13.01
N VAL A 57 13.55 -10.81 13.62
CA VAL A 57 14.01 -12.18 13.79
C VAL A 57 13.04 -12.99 14.65
N LEU A 58 12.55 -12.40 15.76
CA LEU A 58 11.60 -13.05 16.64
C LEU A 58 10.26 -13.34 15.91
N LEU A 59 9.72 -12.33 15.19
CA LEU A 59 8.50 -12.51 14.42
C LEU A 59 8.67 -13.56 13.31
N ALA A 60 9.80 -13.53 12.61
CA ALA A 60 10.10 -14.52 11.58
C ALA A 60 10.23 -15.93 12.18
N ALA A 61 10.93 -16.09 13.30
CA ALA A 61 11.08 -17.38 13.99
C ALA A 61 9.73 -17.96 14.44
N ALA A 62 8.81 -17.10 14.89
CA ALA A 62 7.46 -17.52 15.30
C ALA A 62 6.58 -17.97 14.12
N MET A 63 6.86 -17.47 12.90
CA MET A 63 6.00 -17.64 11.70
C MET A 63 6.65 -18.48 10.59
N PHE A 64 7.85 -18.99 10.82
CA PHE A 64 8.57 -19.82 9.85
C PHE A 64 7.95 -21.24 9.79
N PRO A 65 7.88 -21.89 8.59
CA PRO A 65 8.33 -21.45 7.28
C PRO A 65 7.28 -20.63 6.54
N GLY A 66 7.71 -19.51 5.90
CA GLY A 66 6.83 -18.70 5.05
C GLY A 66 7.63 -17.87 4.04
N ASP A 67 7.32 -18.03 2.77
CA ASP A 67 8.02 -17.36 1.65
C ASP A 67 7.94 -15.83 1.75
N SER A 68 6.76 -15.33 2.11
CA SER A 68 6.50 -13.91 2.33
C SER A 68 7.27 -13.38 3.56
N VAL A 69 7.41 -14.21 4.60
CA VAL A 69 8.13 -13.88 5.84
C VAL A 69 9.62 -13.76 5.57
N THR A 70 10.20 -14.69 4.82
CA THR A 70 11.63 -14.68 4.42
C THR A 70 11.97 -13.39 3.67
N ARG A 71 11.18 -13.02 2.67
CA ARG A 71 11.37 -11.75 1.94
C ARG A 71 11.25 -10.54 2.87
N ALA A 72 10.20 -10.49 3.71
CA ALA A 72 9.96 -9.38 4.61
C ALA A 72 11.08 -9.23 5.66
N LEU A 73 11.61 -10.34 6.16
CA LEU A 73 12.75 -10.34 7.08
C LEU A 73 13.99 -9.73 6.42
N ILE A 74 14.37 -10.20 5.24
CA ILE A 74 15.58 -9.72 4.55
C ILE A 74 15.47 -8.22 4.23
N MET A 75 14.35 -7.79 3.64
CA MET A 75 14.11 -6.37 3.36
C MET A 75 14.07 -5.53 4.64
N GLY A 76 13.46 -6.07 5.70
CA GLY A 76 13.39 -5.43 7.00
C GLY A 76 14.75 -5.26 7.65
N MET A 77 15.62 -6.27 7.58
CA MET A 77 17.00 -6.20 8.06
C MET A 77 17.83 -5.16 7.31
N MET A 78 17.67 -5.08 5.98
CA MET A 78 18.30 -4.02 5.16
C MET A 78 17.79 -2.63 5.57
N GLY A 79 16.49 -2.51 5.87
CA GLY A 79 15.88 -1.28 6.38
C GLY A 79 16.41 -0.89 7.77
N ALA A 80 16.59 -1.84 8.68
CA ALA A 80 17.15 -1.63 10.00
C ALA A 80 18.62 -1.19 9.91
N ALA A 81 19.43 -1.84 9.07
CA ALA A 81 20.81 -1.47 8.79
C ALA A 81 20.92 -0.05 8.21
N SER A 82 20.06 0.30 7.25
CA SER A 82 20.00 1.65 6.69
C SER A 82 19.66 2.69 7.77
N HIS A 83 18.74 2.37 8.67
CA HIS A 83 18.37 3.22 9.80
C HIS A 83 19.54 3.44 10.77
N ALA A 84 20.28 2.37 11.12
CA ALA A 84 21.47 2.44 11.96
C ALA A 84 22.56 3.36 11.36
N MET A 85 22.73 3.31 10.04
CA MET A 85 23.68 4.15 9.30
C MET A 85 23.16 5.59 9.04
N GLY A 86 21.95 5.92 9.47
CA GLY A 86 21.33 7.23 9.21
C GLY A 86 20.99 7.48 7.75
N ARG A 87 20.93 6.44 6.91
CA ARG A 87 20.60 6.52 5.49
C ARG A 87 19.11 6.30 5.25
N ARG A 88 18.58 6.91 4.18
CA ARG A 88 17.23 6.59 3.72
C ARG A 88 17.24 5.21 3.06
N SER A 89 16.38 4.32 3.53
CA SER A 89 16.18 3.02 2.90
C SER A 89 15.58 3.21 1.49
N GLN A 90 16.21 2.60 0.49
CA GLN A 90 15.71 2.57 -0.88
C GLN A 90 14.95 1.26 -1.07
N ALA A 91 13.63 1.31 -0.99
CA ALA A 91 12.76 0.12 -1.02
C ALA A 91 12.93 -0.71 -2.31
N LEU A 92 13.07 -0.05 -3.47
CA LEU A 92 13.29 -0.75 -4.73
C LEU A 92 14.63 -1.50 -4.76
N SER A 93 15.71 -0.85 -4.33
CA SER A 93 17.03 -1.47 -4.28
C SER A 93 17.04 -2.63 -3.28
N ALA A 94 16.41 -2.46 -2.11
CA ALA A 94 16.26 -3.53 -1.12
C ALA A 94 15.47 -4.72 -1.69
N LEU A 95 14.40 -4.47 -2.43
CA LEU A 95 13.63 -5.53 -3.10
C LEU A 95 14.49 -6.29 -4.11
N CYS A 96 15.18 -5.58 -5.00
CA CYS A 96 16.03 -6.20 -6.02
C CYS A 96 17.12 -7.09 -5.38
N TRP A 97 17.85 -6.58 -4.39
CA TRP A 97 18.84 -7.36 -3.67
C TRP A 97 18.26 -8.55 -2.93
N THR A 98 17.06 -8.40 -2.35
CA THR A 98 16.35 -9.51 -1.69
C THR A 98 15.99 -10.60 -2.68
N VAL A 99 15.41 -10.23 -3.83
CA VAL A 99 15.02 -11.20 -4.87
C VAL A 99 16.25 -11.95 -5.39
N VAL A 100 17.30 -11.23 -5.78
CA VAL A 100 18.54 -11.86 -6.25
C VAL A 100 19.14 -12.74 -5.17
N GLY A 101 19.31 -12.26 -3.95
CA GLY A 101 19.90 -13.03 -2.85
C GLY A 101 19.11 -14.28 -2.51
N VAL A 102 17.79 -14.20 -2.44
CA VAL A 102 16.92 -15.36 -2.15
C VAL A 102 17.02 -16.40 -3.27
N LEU A 103 16.99 -16.00 -4.53
CA LEU A 103 17.07 -16.93 -5.66
C LEU A 103 18.45 -17.58 -5.80
N VAL A 104 19.51 -16.90 -5.42
CA VAL A 104 20.87 -17.49 -5.39
C VAL A 104 21.02 -18.52 -4.27
N VAL A 105 20.49 -18.22 -3.08
CA VAL A 105 20.59 -19.11 -1.90
C VAL A 105 19.59 -20.26 -1.97
N SER A 106 18.42 -20.00 -2.47
CA SER A 106 17.31 -20.98 -2.54
C SER A 106 16.62 -20.94 -3.91
N PRO A 107 17.19 -21.54 -4.95
CA PRO A 107 16.65 -21.52 -6.31
C PRO A 107 15.20 -22.00 -6.40
N GLY A 108 14.78 -22.93 -5.52
CA GLY A 108 13.41 -23.44 -5.45
C GLY A 108 12.35 -22.37 -5.13
N MET A 109 12.75 -21.23 -4.57
CA MET A 109 11.84 -20.10 -4.35
C MET A 109 11.37 -19.44 -5.65
N SER A 110 12.03 -19.71 -6.79
CA SER A 110 11.62 -19.20 -8.11
C SER A 110 10.24 -19.72 -8.55
N THR A 111 9.84 -20.88 -8.06
CA THR A 111 8.54 -21.51 -8.36
C THR A 111 7.49 -21.24 -7.27
N SER A 112 7.86 -20.52 -6.22
CA SER A 112 6.94 -20.18 -5.13
C SER A 112 6.02 -19.02 -5.54
N TYR A 113 4.72 -19.30 -5.63
CA TYR A 113 3.70 -18.28 -5.83
C TYR A 113 3.66 -17.26 -4.68
N GLY A 114 3.85 -17.69 -3.43
CA GLY A 114 3.89 -16.81 -2.27
C GLY A 114 5.01 -15.77 -2.35
N PHE A 115 6.21 -16.20 -2.80
CA PHE A 115 7.33 -15.30 -3.02
C PHE A 115 7.08 -14.34 -4.20
N ALA A 116 6.54 -14.85 -5.31
CA ALA A 116 6.24 -14.08 -6.50
C ALA A 116 5.17 -13.00 -6.22
N LEU A 117 4.03 -13.38 -5.64
CA LEU A 117 2.95 -12.45 -5.26
C LEU A 117 3.43 -11.37 -4.30
N SER A 118 4.19 -11.77 -3.28
CA SER A 118 4.71 -10.85 -2.28
C SER A 118 5.71 -9.85 -2.88
N SER A 119 6.57 -10.30 -3.79
CA SER A 119 7.55 -9.44 -4.48
C SER A 119 6.88 -8.50 -5.48
N ALA A 120 5.90 -9.00 -6.24
CA ALA A 120 5.09 -8.23 -7.18
C ALA A 120 4.30 -7.12 -6.45
N ALA A 121 3.64 -7.44 -5.33
CA ALA A 121 2.92 -6.46 -4.52
C ALA A 121 3.82 -5.30 -4.07
N VAL A 122 5.00 -5.61 -3.52
CA VAL A 122 5.94 -4.57 -3.09
C VAL A 122 6.46 -3.76 -4.27
N LEU A 123 6.74 -4.39 -5.41
CA LEU A 123 7.16 -3.70 -6.63
C LEU A 123 6.09 -2.70 -7.08
N GLY A 124 4.84 -3.12 -7.13
CA GLY A 124 3.70 -2.28 -7.48
C GLY A 124 3.58 -1.07 -6.54
N ILE A 125 3.61 -1.31 -5.22
CA ILE A 125 3.53 -0.25 -4.21
C ILE A 125 4.67 0.75 -4.38
N VAL A 126 5.91 0.29 -4.51
CA VAL A 126 7.09 1.16 -4.61
C VAL A 126 7.07 2.02 -5.87
N LEU A 127 6.61 1.48 -6.99
CA LEU A 127 6.61 2.19 -8.27
C LEU A 127 5.41 3.13 -8.42
N PHE A 128 4.21 2.72 -7.96
CA PHE A 128 2.97 3.38 -8.34
C PHE A 128 2.19 4.01 -7.19
N ALA A 129 2.29 3.50 -5.95
CA ALA A 129 1.46 4.00 -4.86
C ALA A 129 1.60 5.50 -4.61
N GLY A 130 2.82 6.05 -4.66
CA GLY A 130 3.03 7.48 -4.46
C GLY A 130 2.48 8.39 -5.57
N ARG A 131 2.39 7.90 -6.82
CA ARG A 131 1.75 8.64 -7.92
C ARG A 131 0.25 8.58 -7.79
N LEU A 132 -0.26 7.40 -7.52
CA LEU A 132 -1.70 7.13 -7.40
C LEU A 132 -2.30 7.87 -6.19
N SER A 133 -1.60 7.87 -5.04
CA SER A 133 -2.00 8.63 -3.85
C SER A 133 -2.14 10.12 -4.12
N ARG A 134 -1.23 10.71 -4.91
CA ARG A 134 -1.33 12.13 -5.31
C ARG A 134 -2.55 12.40 -6.18
N VAL A 135 -2.88 11.50 -7.09
CA VAL A 135 -4.07 11.63 -7.96
C VAL A 135 -5.34 11.49 -7.13
N LEU A 136 -5.43 10.46 -6.31
CA LEU A 136 -6.58 10.20 -5.44
C LEU A 136 -6.75 11.28 -4.36
N GLY A 137 -5.66 11.86 -3.88
CA GLY A 137 -5.67 12.93 -2.88
C GLY A 137 -6.30 14.26 -3.34
N HIS A 138 -6.61 14.41 -4.64
CA HIS A 138 -7.41 15.54 -5.14
C HIS A 138 -8.91 15.39 -4.82
N VAL A 139 -9.37 14.17 -4.56
CA VAL A 139 -10.79 13.84 -4.33
C VAL A 139 -11.03 13.26 -2.94
N LEU A 140 -10.04 12.55 -2.39
CA LEU A 140 -10.14 11.82 -1.14
C LEU A 140 -9.23 12.42 -0.05
N PRO A 141 -9.58 12.29 1.24
CA PRO A 141 -8.68 12.58 2.34
C PRO A 141 -7.36 11.81 2.21
N HIS A 142 -6.25 12.44 2.61
CA HIS A 142 -4.90 11.92 2.39
C HIS A 142 -4.71 10.46 2.85
N SER A 143 -5.19 10.11 4.03
CA SER A 143 -5.08 8.75 4.57
C SER A 143 -5.85 7.72 3.72
N LEU A 144 -7.06 8.05 3.27
CA LEU A 144 -7.84 7.18 2.39
C LEU A 144 -7.17 7.04 1.00
N ALA A 145 -6.67 8.15 0.46
CA ALA A 145 -5.96 8.16 -0.81
C ALA A 145 -4.70 7.27 -0.77
N GLU A 146 -3.93 7.31 0.32
CA GLU A 146 -2.77 6.45 0.50
C GLU A 146 -3.15 4.96 0.62
N MET A 147 -4.15 4.63 1.44
CA MET A 147 -4.61 3.25 1.62
C MET A 147 -5.12 2.66 0.29
N MET A 148 -5.97 3.39 -0.43
CA MET A 148 -6.47 2.98 -1.74
C MET A 148 -5.33 2.84 -2.76
N ALA A 149 -4.41 3.80 -2.79
CA ALA A 149 -3.28 3.78 -3.71
C ALA A 149 -2.37 2.56 -3.49
N MET A 150 -2.09 2.21 -2.24
CA MET A 150 -1.31 1.00 -1.91
C MET A 150 -2.04 -0.27 -2.33
N THR A 151 -3.33 -0.37 -2.05
CA THR A 151 -4.14 -1.54 -2.41
C THR A 151 -4.22 -1.72 -3.92
N ILE A 152 -4.56 -0.66 -4.66
CA ILE A 152 -4.66 -0.71 -6.13
C ILE A 152 -3.29 -1.02 -6.77
N ALA A 153 -2.22 -0.38 -6.28
CA ALA A 153 -0.88 -0.61 -6.81
C ALA A 153 -0.40 -2.04 -6.57
N ALA A 154 -0.68 -2.62 -5.40
CA ALA A 154 -0.40 -4.01 -5.11
C ALA A 154 -1.23 -4.95 -6.01
N GLN A 155 -2.53 -4.70 -6.11
CA GLN A 155 -3.47 -5.50 -6.89
C GLN A 155 -3.06 -5.57 -8.36
N LEU A 156 -2.75 -4.44 -8.99
CA LEU A 156 -2.31 -4.40 -10.38
C LEU A 156 -1.12 -5.32 -10.69
N PHE A 157 -0.17 -5.44 -9.75
CA PHE A 157 1.01 -6.28 -9.97
C PHE A 157 0.81 -7.73 -9.57
N THR A 158 -0.14 -8.01 -8.68
CA THR A 158 -0.41 -9.39 -8.23
C THR A 158 -1.47 -10.07 -9.06
N LEU A 159 -2.38 -9.33 -9.69
CA LEU A 159 -3.53 -9.88 -10.43
C LEU A 159 -3.14 -10.85 -11.53
N PRO A 160 -2.13 -10.59 -12.39
CA PRO A 160 -1.69 -11.53 -13.41
C PRO A 160 -1.19 -12.85 -12.82
N ILE A 161 -0.53 -12.80 -11.64
CA ILE A 161 -0.03 -14.00 -10.95
C ILE A 161 -1.17 -14.72 -10.25
N GLN A 162 -2.12 -14.00 -9.66
CA GLN A 162 -3.29 -14.58 -9.00
C GLN A 162 -4.13 -15.41 -9.97
N VAL A 163 -4.35 -14.92 -11.18
CA VAL A 163 -5.13 -15.62 -12.21
C VAL A 163 -4.44 -16.90 -12.70
N LEU A 164 -3.12 -16.99 -12.61
CA LEU A 164 -2.41 -18.26 -12.87
C LEU A 164 -2.70 -19.33 -11.81
N MET A 165 -3.01 -18.90 -10.57
CA MET A 165 -3.35 -19.81 -9.48
C MET A 165 -4.85 -20.14 -9.47
N GLU A 166 -5.67 -19.12 -9.69
CA GLU A 166 -7.12 -19.18 -9.60
C GLU A 166 -7.73 -18.29 -10.69
N PRO A 167 -8.54 -18.85 -11.60
CA PRO A 167 -9.11 -18.11 -12.71
C PRO A 167 -10.32 -17.29 -12.29
N GLU A 168 -10.15 -16.46 -11.25
CA GLU A 168 -11.17 -15.58 -10.70
C GLU A 168 -10.57 -14.21 -10.39
N LEU A 169 -11.31 -13.14 -10.73
CA LEU A 169 -10.94 -11.77 -10.44
C LEU A 169 -11.72 -11.27 -9.22
N PRO A 170 -11.06 -10.97 -8.09
CA PRO A 170 -11.75 -10.45 -6.90
C PRO A 170 -12.10 -8.98 -7.08
N LEU A 171 -13.33 -8.70 -7.52
CA LEU A 171 -13.82 -7.34 -7.79
C LEU A 171 -13.95 -6.49 -6.52
N LEU A 172 -14.25 -7.12 -5.39
CA LEU A 172 -14.47 -6.44 -4.11
C LEU A 172 -13.18 -6.31 -3.26
N SER A 173 -12.01 -6.63 -3.81
CA SER A 173 -10.75 -6.59 -3.05
C SER A 173 -10.39 -5.18 -2.55
N VAL A 174 -10.61 -4.13 -3.35
CA VAL A 174 -10.31 -2.75 -2.94
C VAL A 174 -11.20 -2.29 -1.80
N PRO A 175 -12.55 -2.35 -1.89
CA PRO A 175 -13.42 -2.00 -0.78
C PRO A 175 -13.22 -2.91 0.45
N ALA A 176 -12.98 -4.21 0.28
CA ALA A 176 -12.70 -5.12 1.37
C ALA A 176 -11.44 -4.71 2.14
N ASN A 177 -10.34 -4.45 1.43
CA ASN A 177 -9.09 -4.00 2.03
C ASN A 177 -9.24 -2.65 2.75
N LEU A 178 -10.00 -1.72 2.16
CA LEU A 178 -10.24 -0.42 2.78
C LEU A 178 -11.01 -0.53 4.10
N LEU A 179 -12.02 -1.41 4.15
CA LEU A 179 -12.82 -1.65 5.36
C LEU A 179 -12.01 -2.33 6.47
N VAL A 180 -11.14 -3.29 6.12
CA VAL A 180 -10.39 -4.05 7.13
C VAL A 180 -9.08 -3.38 7.55
N ALA A 181 -8.51 -2.51 6.74
CA ALA A 181 -7.18 -1.93 6.98
C ALA A 181 -6.97 -1.30 8.38
N PRO A 182 -7.90 -0.51 8.96
CA PRO A 182 -7.73 0.03 10.31
C PRO A 182 -7.70 -1.08 11.37
N PHE A 183 -8.45 -2.15 11.17
CA PHE A 183 -8.54 -3.28 12.10
C PHE A 183 -7.33 -4.21 12.00
N VAL A 184 -6.73 -4.36 10.81
CA VAL A 184 -5.47 -5.09 10.62
C VAL A 184 -4.36 -4.48 11.49
N GLY A 185 -4.21 -3.15 11.42
CA GLY A 185 -3.21 -2.45 12.23
C GLY A 185 -3.45 -2.61 13.73
N LEU A 186 -4.70 -2.45 14.16
CA LEU A 186 -5.09 -2.63 15.57
C LEU A 186 -4.81 -4.06 16.05
N SER A 187 -5.31 -5.07 15.34
CA SER A 187 -5.11 -6.47 15.71
C SER A 187 -3.64 -6.87 15.73
N THR A 188 -2.86 -6.41 14.75
CA THR A 188 -1.43 -6.71 14.70
C THR A 188 -0.70 -6.14 15.91
N ILE A 189 -0.90 -4.87 16.22
CA ILE A 189 -0.20 -4.21 17.34
C ILE A 189 -0.64 -4.83 18.67
N THR A 190 -1.94 -4.99 18.89
CA THR A 190 -2.46 -5.56 20.16
C THR A 190 -2.11 -7.03 20.31
N GLY A 191 -2.15 -7.82 19.22
CA GLY A 191 -1.73 -9.21 19.23
C GLY A 191 -0.25 -9.39 19.56
N LEU A 192 0.63 -8.56 18.98
CA LEU A 192 2.06 -8.55 19.29
C LEU A 192 2.33 -8.10 20.73
N MET A 193 1.58 -7.09 21.24
CA MET A 193 1.68 -6.69 22.65
C MET A 193 1.22 -7.79 23.59
N SER A 194 0.15 -8.49 23.25
CA SER A 194 -0.31 -9.67 24.00
C SER A 194 0.79 -10.73 24.07
N LEU A 195 1.40 -11.07 22.93
CA LEU A 195 2.48 -12.06 22.86
C LEU A 195 3.69 -11.64 23.70
N ALA A 196 4.10 -10.37 23.61
CA ALA A 196 5.24 -9.85 24.38
C ALA A 196 5.00 -9.85 25.89
N LEU A 197 3.77 -9.59 26.32
CA LEU A 197 3.39 -9.51 27.73
C LEU A 197 2.96 -10.86 28.34
N ALA A 198 2.71 -11.87 27.51
CA ALA A 198 2.22 -13.17 27.95
C ALA A 198 3.09 -13.83 29.02
N TRP A 199 4.40 -13.62 28.93
CA TRP A 199 5.37 -14.16 29.87
C TRP A 199 5.46 -13.39 31.20
N CYS A 200 5.35 -12.04 31.14
CA CYS A 200 5.58 -11.17 32.31
C CYS A 200 4.28 -10.79 33.03
N MET A 201 3.22 -10.55 32.27
CA MET A 201 1.96 -10.01 32.78
C MET A 201 0.75 -10.67 32.08
N PRO A 202 0.43 -11.94 32.39
CA PRO A 202 -0.60 -12.71 31.67
C PRO A 202 -1.99 -12.07 31.65
N TRP A 203 -2.39 -11.39 32.71
CA TRP A 203 -3.69 -10.71 32.77
C TRP A 203 -3.77 -9.55 31.76
N LEU A 204 -2.68 -8.75 31.63
CA LEU A 204 -2.62 -7.65 30.69
C LEU A 204 -2.50 -8.17 29.24
N ALA A 205 -1.76 -9.25 29.05
CA ALA A 205 -1.72 -9.98 27.78
C ALA A 205 -3.11 -10.43 27.34
N GLY A 206 -3.94 -10.93 28.29
CA GLY A 206 -5.34 -11.29 28.03
C GLY A 206 -6.19 -10.11 27.54
N VAL A 207 -6.01 -8.92 28.11
CA VAL A 207 -6.71 -7.71 27.66
C VAL A 207 -6.32 -7.35 26.21
N PHE A 208 -5.03 -7.39 25.89
CA PHE A 208 -4.56 -7.13 24.53
C PHE A 208 -5.02 -8.21 23.54
N ALA A 209 -5.04 -9.47 23.93
CA ALA A 209 -5.60 -10.56 23.13
C ALA A 209 -7.08 -10.35 22.83
N TRP A 210 -7.84 -9.93 23.84
CA TRP A 210 -9.27 -9.63 23.69
C TRP A 210 -9.49 -8.47 22.71
N VAL A 211 -8.72 -7.37 22.80
CA VAL A 211 -8.80 -6.27 21.83
C VAL A 211 -8.43 -6.74 20.43
N SER A 212 -7.38 -7.57 20.30
CA SER A 212 -6.95 -8.15 19.01
C SER A 212 -8.05 -9.01 18.39
N SER A 213 -8.77 -9.79 19.19
CA SER A 213 -9.86 -10.66 18.73
C SER A 213 -11.03 -9.88 18.13
N TRP A 214 -11.33 -8.69 18.61
CA TRP A 214 -12.35 -7.82 18.01
C TRP A 214 -11.98 -7.41 16.60
N GLY A 215 -10.72 -7.07 16.35
CA GLY A 215 -10.28 -6.71 15.02
C GLY A 215 -10.29 -7.90 14.06
N THR A 216 -9.89 -9.11 14.50
CA THR A 216 -9.99 -10.32 13.68
C THR A 216 -11.44 -10.69 13.38
N LEU A 217 -12.33 -10.51 14.34
CA LEU A 217 -13.77 -10.75 14.17
C LEU A 217 -14.40 -9.79 13.15
N VAL A 218 -13.97 -8.52 13.13
CA VAL A 218 -14.43 -7.57 12.09
C VAL A 218 -13.91 -8.00 10.71
N MET A 219 -12.63 -8.40 10.60
CA MET A 219 -12.08 -8.90 9.33
C MET A 219 -12.84 -10.12 8.81
N GLU A 220 -13.13 -11.06 9.70
CA GLU A 220 -13.95 -12.24 9.41
C GLU A 220 -15.35 -11.86 8.91
N ARG A 221 -16.03 -10.95 9.60
CA ARG A 221 -17.36 -10.50 9.19
C ARG A 221 -17.38 -9.79 7.86
N VAL A 222 -16.39 -8.95 7.59
CA VAL A 222 -16.23 -8.31 6.29
C VAL A 222 -15.99 -9.34 5.19
N ALA A 223 -15.11 -10.34 5.43
CA ALA A 223 -14.85 -11.42 4.49
C ALA A 223 -16.11 -12.25 4.22
N MET A 224 -16.86 -12.62 5.27
CA MET A 224 -18.10 -13.37 5.14
C MET A 224 -19.16 -12.58 4.37
N TRP A 225 -19.31 -11.30 4.67
CA TRP A 225 -20.31 -10.44 4.02
C TRP A 225 -19.99 -10.19 2.54
N LEU A 226 -18.78 -9.72 2.24
CA LEU A 226 -18.38 -9.41 0.86
C LEU A 226 -18.16 -10.68 0.02
N GLY A 227 -17.55 -11.72 0.60
CA GLY A 227 -17.29 -12.97 -0.08
C GLY A 227 -18.54 -13.84 -0.30
N SER A 228 -19.68 -13.55 0.35
CA SER A 228 -20.95 -14.21 0.07
C SER A 228 -21.68 -13.67 -1.16
N ASN A 229 -21.28 -12.51 -1.65
CA ASN A 229 -21.90 -11.89 -2.81
C ASN A 229 -21.50 -12.64 -4.09
N GLU A 230 -22.45 -12.97 -4.94
CA GLU A 230 -22.21 -13.60 -6.24
C GLU A 230 -21.33 -12.74 -7.17
N MET A 231 -21.35 -11.42 -6.97
CA MET A 231 -20.51 -10.47 -7.71
C MET A 231 -19.12 -10.28 -7.07
N ALA A 232 -18.76 -11.03 -6.02
CA ALA A 232 -17.46 -10.87 -5.36
C ALA A 232 -16.30 -11.23 -6.28
N THR A 233 -16.51 -12.24 -7.14
CA THR A 233 -15.52 -12.68 -8.11
C THR A 233 -16.11 -12.71 -9.51
N LEU A 234 -15.29 -12.36 -10.50
CA LEU A 234 -15.61 -12.54 -11.91
C LEU A 234 -14.83 -13.74 -12.43
N PRO A 235 -15.49 -14.79 -12.95
CA PRO A 235 -14.78 -15.90 -13.57
C PRO A 235 -13.94 -15.38 -14.73
N TRP A 236 -12.70 -15.82 -14.81
CA TRP A 236 -11.75 -15.38 -15.83
C TRP A 236 -11.14 -16.58 -16.53
N LYS A 237 -10.48 -16.35 -17.67
CA LYS A 237 -9.81 -17.40 -18.42
C LYS A 237 -8.58 -17.90 -17.65
N ASP A 238 -8.47 -19.20 -17.50
CA ASP A 238 -7.36 -19.86 -16.79
C ASP A 238 -6.03 -19.81 -17.57
N GLY A 239 -4.95 -20.07 -16.85
CA GLY A 239 -3.61 -20.25 -17.37
C GLY A 239 -2.96 -18.99 -17.91
N VAL A 240 -1.87 -19.19 -18.67
CA VAL A 240 -1.00 -18.11 -19.19
C VAL A 240 -1.76 -17.13 -20.08
N VAL A 241 -2.77 -17.60 -20.81
CA VAL A 241 -3.58 -16.74 -21.70
C VAL A 241 -4.38 -15.74 -20.88
N GLY A 242 -5.01 -16.19 -19.79
CA GLY A 242 -5.76 -15.28 -18.89
C GLY A 242 -4.86 -14.23 -18.25
N ALA A 243 -3.67 -14.63 -17.79
CA ALA A 243 -2.69 -13.71 -17.23
C ALA A 243 -2.18 -12.69 -18.27
N ALA A 244 -1.89 -13.14 -19.49
CA ALA A 244 -1.46 -12.26 -20.58
C ALA A 244 -2.55 -11.23 -20.96
N LEU A 245 -3.81 -11.64 -20.97
CA LEU A 245 -4.93 -10.73 -21.23
C LEU A 245 -5.05 -9.63 -20.16
N ILE A 246 -4.83 -9.97 -18.88
CA ILE A 246 -4.81 -8.99 -17.80
C ILE A 246 -3.65 -8.01 -17.98
N LEU A 247 -2.44 -8.51 -18.22
CA LEU A 247 -1.27 -7.66 -18.46
C LEU A 247 -1.50 -6.70 -19.63
N LEU A 248 -2.09 -7.19 -20.73
CA LEU A 248 -2.43 -6.36 -21.88
C LEU A 248 -3.48 -5.31 -21.53
N ALA A 249 -4.52 -5.69 -20.76
CA ALA A 249 -5.54 -4.75 -20.31
C ALA A 249 -4.95 -3.66 -19.40
N GLU A 250 -4.10 -4.03 -18.46
CA GLU A 250 -3.42 -3.10 -17.54
C GLU A 250 -2.48 -2.14 -18.29
N LEU A 251 -1.68 -2.66 -19.23
CA LEU A 251 -0.82 -1.86 -20.08
C LEU A 251 -1.66 -0.91 -20.98
N GLY A 252 -2.78 -1.38 -21.52
CA GLY A 252 -3.70 -0.58 -22.33
C GLY A 252 -4.32 0.57 -21.52
N ILE A 253 -4.81 0.28 -20.32
CA ILE A 253 -5.35 1.30 -19.39
C ILE A 253 -4.24 2.30 -19.01
N GLY A 254 -3.04 1.81 -18.70
CA GLY A 254 -1.89 2.64 -18.40
C GLY A 254 -1.51 3.57 -19.54
N ALA A 255 -1.42 3.04 -20.76
CA ALA A 255 -1.14 3.82 -21.97
C ALA A 255 -2.22 4.87 -22.24
N LEU A 256 -3.51 4.48 -22.13
CA LEU A 256 -4.65 5.37 -22.29
C LEU A 256 -4.62 6.52 -21.26
N SER A 257 -4.34 6.21 -20.01
CA SER A 257 -4.23 7.21 -18.93
C SER A 257 -3.13 8.24 -19.21
N VAL A 258 -1.98 7.80 -19.74
CA VAL A 258 -0.88 8.68 -20.14
C VAL A 258 -1.27 9.55 -21.32
N LEU A 259 -1.93 8.97 -22.32
CA LEU A 259 -2.41 9.70 -23.51
C LEU A 259 -3.43 10.78 -23.12
N VAL A 260 -4.44 10.42 -22.34
CA VAL A 260 -5.44 11.36 -21.84
C VAL A 260 -4.79 12.50 -21.05
N THR A 261 -3.86 12.17 -20.14
CA THR A 261 -3.15 13.19 -19.35
C THR A 261 -2.32 14.12 -20.22
N ARG A 262 -1.68 13.60 -21.27
CA ARG A 262 -0.93 14.41 -22.25
C ARG A 262 -1.87 15.32 -23.07
N GLN A 263 -3.02 14.82 -23.49
CA GLN A 263 -4.02 15.61 -24.23
C GLN A 263 -4.59 16.72 -23.34
N VAL A 264 -5.00 16.41 -22.12
CA VAL A 264 -5.52 17.41 -21.16
C VAL A 264 -4.46 18.50 -20.87
N LYS A 265 -3.17 18.12 -20.74
CA LYS A 265 -2.09 19.12 -20.59
C LYS A 265 -1.92 19.97 -21.84
N ARG A 266 -2.04 19.42 -23.05
CA ARG A 266 -1.98 20.18 -24.31
C ARG A 266 -3.15 21.16 -24.44
N VAL A 267 -4.36 20.75 -24.10
CA VAL A 267 -5.55 21.61 -24.12
C VAL A 267 -5.50 22.70 -23.04
N ARG A 268 -4.88 22.42 -21.87
CA ARG A 268 -4.69 23.43 -20.81
C ARG A 268 -3.49 24.36 -21.02
N GLN A 269 -2.63 24.12 -21.98
CA GLN A 269 -1.67 25.09 -22.49
C GLN A 269 -2.26 25.67 -23.77
N PRO A 270 -3.02 26.79 -23.72
CA PRO A 270 -3.28 27.58 -24.92
C PRO A 270 -1.89 27.97 -25.44
N GLU A 271 -1.71 27.88 -26.73
CA GLU A 271 -0.47 28.22 -27.42
C GLU A 271 0.16 29.46 -26.78
N ALA A 272 1.28 29.28 -26.12
CA ALA A 272 2.11 30.37 -25.63
C ALA A 272 2.82 30.99 -26.83
N GLY A 273 2.03 31.60 -27.69
CA GLY A 273 2.47 32.49 -28.75
C GLY A 273 2.59 33.92 -28.23
N LEU A 274 3.33 34.13 -27.16
CA LEU A 274 3.96 35.41 -26.80
C LEU A 274 4.95 35.13 -25.65
N PRO A 275 6.25 35.34 -25.84
CA PRO A 275 7.23 35.16 -24.79
C PRO A 275 7.08 36.29 -23.76
N GLY A 276 6.67 35.97 -22.54
CA GLY A 276 6.87 36.87 -21.40
C GLY A 276 5.68 37.23 -20.53
N MET A 277 4.43 36.82 -20.80
CA MET A 277 3.33 37.17 -19.90
C MET A 277 2.87 36.01 -19.01
N ARG A 278 3.24 36.02 -17.75
CA ARG A 278 2.68 35.17 -16.70
C ARG A 278 1.18 35.51 -16.53
N PHE A 279 0.30 34.52 -16.63
CA PHE A 279 -1.18 34.66 -16.53
C PHE A 279 -1.64 35.45 -15.29
N GLY A 280 -0.84 35.50 -14.24
CA GLY A 280 -1.10 36.34 -13.04
C GLY A 280 -0.86 37.84 -13.24
N SER A 281 -0.12 38.26 -14.27
CA SER A 281 0.17 39.68 -14.52
C SER A 281 -0.95 40.34 -15.33
N VAL A 282 -1.59 39.61 -16.24
CA VAL A 282 -2.67 40.13 -17.06
C VAL A 282 -3.92 40.47 -16.24
N TRP A 283 -4.25 39.66 -15.24
CA TRP A 283 -5.35 39.96 -14.33
C TRP A 283 -5.04 41.11 -13.38
N ARG A 284 -3.82 41.25 -12.88
CA ARG A 284 -3.41 42.40 -12.07
C ARG A 284 -3.44 43.72 -12.87
N VAL A 285 -2.92 43.70 -14.10
CA VAL A 285 -2.92 44.89 -14.96
C VAL A 285 -4.36 45.30 -15.33
N ARG A 286 -5.25 44.33 -15.64
CA ARG A 286 -6.65 44.68 -15.89
C ARG A 286 -7.38 45.19 -14.65
N LEU A 287 -7.09 44.63 -13.48
CA LEU A 287 -7.71 45.07 -12.23
C LEU A 287 -7.21 46.49 -11.83
N THR A 288 -5.91 46.78 -12.00
CA THR A 288 -5.36 48.13 -11.74
C THR A 288 -5.90 49.13 -12.72
N LEU A 289 -5.99 48.82 -14.02
CA LEU A 289 -6.59 49.71 -15.01
C LEU A 289 -8.07 49.98 -14.72
N TRP A 290 -8.83 48.97 -14.34
CA TRP A 290 -10.26 49.12 -14.00
C TRP A 290 -10.46 49.93 -12.72
N ILE A 291 -9.61 49.78 -11.72
CA ILE A 291 -9.62 50.60 -10.48
C ILE A 291 -9.24 52.07 -10.77
N GLU A 292 -8.28 52.30 -11.67
CA GLU A 292 -7.84 53.62 -12.07
C GLU A 292 -8.90 54.37 -12.87
N GLU A 293 -9.55 53.66 -13.79
CA GLU A 293 -10.66 54.19 -14.58
C GLU A 293 -11.89 54.49 -13.71
N SER A 294 -12.21 53.61 -12.76
CA SER A 294 -13.27 53.79 -11.79
C SER A 294 -12.99 55.00 -10.85
N ARG A 295 -11.73 55.26 -10.48
CA ARG A 295 -11.32 56.42 -9.72
C ARG A 295 -11.47 57.72 -10.50
N ARG A 296 -11.11 57.77 -11.79
CA ARG A 296 -11.29 58.92 -12.66
C ARG A 296 -12.76 59.29 -12.82
N LEU A 297 -13.63 58.29 -12.98
CA LEU A 297 -15.07 58.47 -13.08
C LEU A 297 -15.71 58.98 -11.78
N LEU A 298 -15.15 58.65 -10.62
CA LEU A 298 -15.64 59.07 -9.32
C LEU A 298 -15.03 60.40 -8.86
N SER A 299 -13.88 60.84 -9.40
CA SER A 299 -13.22 62.10 -9.04
C SER A 299 -13.70 63.31 -9.81
N GLY A 300 -14.56 63.14 -10.82
CA GLY A 300 -15.20 64.25 -11.50
C GLY A 300 -14.28 65.17 -12.30
N ASP A 301 -13.04 64.74 -12.61
CA ASP A 301 -12.08 65.52 -13.38
C ASP A 301 -12.36 65.38 -14.88
N SER A 302 -13.23 66.25 -15.36
CA SER A 302 -13.41 66.53 -16.78
C SER A 302 -12.57 67.76 -17.13
N SER A 303 -11.42 67.53 -17.69
CA SER A 303 -10.70 68.51 -18.49
C SER A 303 -10.10 67.83 -19.72
#